data_a2e8225e631e109a7ceb82d377104bb8
#
_entry.id   a2e8225e631e109a7ceb82d377104bb8
#
_cell.length_a   1.000
_cell.length_b   1.000
_cell.length_c   1.000
_cell.angle_alpha   90.00
_cell.angle_beta   90.00
_cell.angle_gamma   90.00
#
_symmetry.space_group_name_H-M   'P 1'
#
loop_
_entity.id
_entity.type
_entity.pdbx_description
1 polymer ?
#
loop_
_entity_poly.entity_id
_entity_poly.type
_entity_poly.pdbx_seq_one_letter_code
_entity_poly.pdbx_strand_id
1 'polypeptide(L)'
;MMKKLLALLLTGAMVFSVAACGGSDAPADDANAEASTELNVYMWQQYISDELIANFEEENGCTINLSYMSDNADAINKLTAGGGEEYDLIMTCDAYMESLIAGGYVEEINLDNVPNSANINDAYWVSKGYCVPYLMNYIYVVYDSATCPIEITGYNDLLDPALKGQISTIDGARNLFPMALVALGYDPNSTDEAELAEAYDWLVKFNENVAAYGNAEQNLTNGTVSVAVTYDGNASWAMAEKDTIKIAPF
;
A
#
# COMPACT_ATOMS: atom_id res chain seq x y z
N MET A 1 -59.62 8.60 -24.66
CA MET A 1 -59.69 10.02 -25.02
C MET A 1 -58.26 10.54 -25.05
N MET A 2 -57.61 10.60 -26.24
CA MET A 2 -57.48 11.82 -27.06
C MET A 2 -56.80 12.97 -26.26
N LYS A 3 -55.70 13.53 -26.65
CA LYS A 3 -55.14 13.96 -27.94
C LYS A 3 -53.70 14.46 -27.75
N LYS A 4 -52.80 14.09 -28.61
CA LYS A 4 -52.15 14.88 -29.68
C LYS A 4 -51.00 15.80 -29.21
N LEU A 5 -49.75 15.40 -29.61
CA LEU A 5 -48.92 15.98 -30.69
C LEU A 5 -48.69 17.50 -30.63
N LEU A 6 -47.38 17.84 -30.45
CA LEU A 6 -46.80 18.88 -31.33
C LEU A 6 -45.29 18.62 -31.47
N ALA A 7 -44.91 18.25 -32.68
CA ALA A 7 -43.52 18.27 -33.18
C ALA A 7 -43.26 19.68 -33.72
N LEU A 8 -42.08 20.21 -33.45
CA LEU A 8 -41.57 21.37 -34.22
C LEU A 8 -40.14 21.09 -34.64
N LEU A 9 -40.02 20.85 -35.93
CA LEU A 9 -38.80 20.86 -36.72
C LEU A 9 -38.17 22.29 -36.71
N LEU A 10 -36.85 22.36 -36.52
CA LEU A 10 -36.05 23.45 -37.07
C LEU A 10 -34.82 22.86 -37.76
N THR A 11 -34.96 22.71 -39.06
CA THR A 11 -33.90 22.58 -40.06
C THR A 11 -33.22 23.93 -40.28
N GLY A 12 -31.88 23.92 -40.28
CA GLY A 12 -31.15 25.14 -40.67
C GLY A 12 -29.66 24.89 -40.88
N ALA A 13 -29.35 24.55 -42.13
CA ALA A 13 -28.19 24.94 -42.92
C ALA A 13 -26.80 24.42 -42.54
N MET A 14 -26.40 23.35 -43.22
CA MET A 14 -25.00 23.04 -43.57
C MET A 14 -24.47 24.14 -44.50
N VAL A 15 -23.32 24.70 -44.19
CA VAL A 15 -22.44 25.31 -45.15
C VAL A 15 -21.15 24.51 -45.24
N PHE A 16 -21.03 23.75 -46.31
CA PHE A 16 -19.77 23.16 -46.77
C PHE A 16 -18.92 24.31 -47.37
N SER A 17 -17.73 24.49 -46.83
CA SER A 17 -16.63 25.11 -47.57
C SER A 17 -15.44 24.16 -47.55
N VAL A 18 -15.28 23.48 -48.68
CA VAL A 18 -14.04 22.79 -49.06
C VAL A 18 -13.07 23.85 -49.56
N ALA A 19 -11.92 23.95 -48.90
CA ALA A 19 -10.74 24.55 -49.50
C ALA A 19 -9.55 23.64 -49.19
N ALA A 20 -9.10 22.94 -50.22
CA ALA A 20 -7.84 22.22 -50.25
C ALA A 20 -6.69 23.25 -50.34
N CYS A 21 -5.65 23.03 -49.50
CA CYS A 21 -4.25 23.08 -49.93
C CYS A 21 -3.34 22.71 -48.74
N GLY A 22 -2.39 21.87 -49.03
CA GLY A 22 -1.46 21.18 -48.16
C GLY A 22 -0.58 22.10 -47.31
N GLY A 23 -0.19 21.55 -46.20
CA GLY A 23 0.82 22.01 -45.27
C GLY A 23 0.86 21.01 -44.15
N SER A 24 1.94 20.26 -44.07
CA SER A 24 2.29 19.41 -42.93
C SER A 24 2.57 20.31 -41.74
N ASP A 25 1.59 20.46 -40.86
CA ASP A 25 1.83 20.98 -39.51
C ASP A 25 1.54 19.88 -38.53
N ALA A 26 2.59 19.48 -37.81
CA ALA A 26 2.50 18.69 -36.59
C ALA A 26 1.60 19.44 -35.61
N PRO A 27 0.81 18.72 -34.78
CA PRO A 27 0.05 19.40 -33.73
C PRO A 27 1.04 20.14 -32.83
N ALA A 28 0.85 21.46 -32.75
CA ALA A 28 1.53 22.25 -31.74
C ALA A 28 1.11 21.67 -30.37
N ASP A 29 2.08 21.27 -29.58
CA ASP A 29 1.92 21.08 -28.16
C ASP A 29 1.14 22.25 -27.59
N ASP A 30 0.01 21.98 -26.98
CA ASP A 30 -0.76 22.94 -26.18
C ASP A 30 0.08 23.27 -24.92
N ALA A 31 1.12 24.08 -25.11
CA ALA A 31 1.98 24.60 -24.07
C ALA A 31 1.29 25.65 -23.20
N ASN A 32 -0.03 25.58 -23.06
CA ASN A 32 -0.82 26.54 -22.26
C ASN A 32 -1.99 25.85 -21.51
N ALA A 33 -1.83 24.60 -21.08
CA ALA A 33 -2.65 24.12 -20.00
C ALA A 33 -2.20 24.89 -18.75
N GLU A 34 -3.05 25.71 -18.16
CA GLU A 34 -2.80 26.27 -16.83
C GLU A 34 -2.53 25.07 -15.90
N ALA A 35 -1.36 25.07 -15.26
CA ALA A 35 -1.02 24.01 -14.32
C ALA A 35 -2.13 23.90 -13.27
N SER A 36 -2.65 22.69 -13.06
CA SER A 36 -3.65 22.45 -12.03
C SER A 36 -3.10 22.97 -10.70
N THR A 37 -3.91 23.73 -9.99
CA THR A 37 -3.60 24.17 -8.62
C THR A 37 -4.07 23.15 -7.58
N GLU A 38 -4.56 22.01 -8.01
CA GLU A 38 -5.02 20.91 -7.16
C GLU A 38 -4.18 19.66 -7.40
N LEU A 39 -3.85 18.97 -6.31
CA LEU A 39 -3.15 17.68 -6.31
C LEU A 39 -4.02 16.66 -5.58
N ASN A 40 -4.50 15.66 -6.30
CA ASN A 40 -5.35 14.60 -5.76
C ASN A 40 -4.50 13.40 -5.38
N VAL A 41 -4.42 13.09 -4.09
CA VAL A 41 -3.56 12.04 -3.55
C VAL A 41 -4.40 10.93 -2.92
N TYR A 42 -4.18 9.69 -3.33
CA TYR A 42 -4.83 8.51 -2.76
C TYR A 42 -3.84 7.72 -1.91
N MET A 43 -4.05 7.69 -0.60
CA MET A 43 -3.09 7.16 0.34
C MET A 43 -3.73 6.58 1.61
N TRP A 44 -2.91 6.01 2.49
CA TRP A 44 -3.34 5.60 3.82
C TRP A 44 -3.56 6.81 4.73
N GLN A 45 -4.56 6.73 5.60
CA GLN A 45 -4.78 7.73 6.63
C GLN A 45 -3.57 7.77 7.61
N GLN A 46 -3.23 8.95 8.11
CA GLN A 46 -2.13 9.17 9.07
C GLN A 46 -0.71 8.93 8.55
N TYR A 47 -0.50 8.74 7.24
CA TYR A 47 0.83 8.59 6.66
C TYR A 47 1.50 9.92 6.29
N ILE A 48 0.79 11.03 6.39
CA ILE A 48 1.32 12.39 6.23
C ILE A 48 0.72 13.29 7.30
N SER A 49 1.50 14.25 7.83
CA SER A 49 1.01 15.19 8.83
C SER A 49 0.31 16.39 8.19
N ASP A 50 -0.69 16.94 8.88
CA ASP A 50 -1.38 18.16 8.45
C ASP A 50 -0.43 19.34 8.28
N GLU A 51 0.62 19.42 9.12
CA GLU A 51 1.65 20.46 9.04
C GLU A 51 2.45 20.36 7.72
N LEU A 52 2.81 19.14 7.30
CA LEU A 52 3.54 18.93 6.05
C LEU A 52 2.69 19.29 4.84
N ILE A 53 1.39 18.96 4.87
CA ILE A 53 0.44 19.33 3.83
C ILE A 53 0.35 20.85 3.73
N ALA A 54 0.09 21.55 4.84
CA ALA A 54 -0.06 22.99 4.87
C ALA A 54 1.20 23.71 4.38
N ASN A 55 2.39 23.24 4.77
CA ASN A 55 3.66 23.81 4.30
C ASN A 55 3.83 23.62 2.78
N PHE A 56 3.50 22.46 2.25
CA PHE A 56 3.60 22.19 0.83
C PHE A 56 2.62 23.05 0.01
N GLU A 57 1.39 23.19 0.49
CA GLU A 57 0.36 24.04 -0.14
C GLU A 57 0.78 25.52 -0.17
N GLU A 58 1.33 26.02 0.94
CA GLU A 58 1.83 27.40 1.03
C GLU A 58 3.03 27.64 0.10
N GLU A 59 3.99 26.71 0.08
CA GLU A 59 5.19 26.83 -0.75
C GLU A 59 4.92 26.74 -2.24
N ASN A 60 3.93 25.94 -2.65
CA ASN A 60 3.66 25.66 -4.06
C ASN A 60 2.40 26.33 -4.59
N GLY A 61 1.61 27.01 -3.74
CA GLY A 61 0.39 27.71 -4.15
C GLY A 61 -0.69 26.75 -4.69
N CYS A 62 -0.78 25.54 -4.15
CA CYS A 62 -1.71 24.51 -4.58
C CYS A 62 -2.58 24.03 -3.40
N THR A 63 -3.55 23.19 -3.70
CA THR A 63 -4.39 22.50 -2.72
C THR A 63 -4.19 20.99 -2.84
N ILE A 64 -3.97 20.29 -1.74
CA ILE A 64 -3.87 18.82 -1.69
C ILE A 64 -5.21 18.24 -1.27
N ASN A 65 -5.84 17.47 -2.16
CA ASN A 65 -7.04 16.71 -1.89
C ASN A 65 -6.68 15.27 -1.51
N LEU A 66 -6.86 14.90 -0.24
CA LEU A 66 -6.56 13.54 0.23
C LEU A 66 -7.79 12.65 0.11
N SER A 67 -7.61 11.50 -0.51
CA SER A 67 -8.51 10.35 -0.45
C SER A 67 -7.84 9.20 0.27
N TYR A 68 -8.58 8.50 1.12
CA TYR A 68 -7.98 7.44 1.94
C TYR A 68 -8.39 6.06 1.46
N MET A 69 -7.42 5.16 1.40
CA MET A 69 -7.65 3.74 1.16
C MET A 69 -7.73 2.98 2.48
N SER A 70 -8.49 1.91 2.47
CA SER A 70 -8.61 0.97 3.59
C SER A 70 -7.85 -0.34 3.35
N ASP A 71 -7.54 -0.63 2.09
CA ASP A 71 -6.85 -1.84 1.65
C ASP A 71 -6.14 -1.59 0.31
N ASN A 72 -4.96 -2.19 0.11
CA ASN A 72 -4.22 -2.04 -1.15
C ASN A 72 -4.93 -2.72 -2.33
N ALA A 73 -5.57 -3.87 -2.12
CA ALA A 73 -6.25 -4.58 -3.21
C ALA A 73 -7.46 -3.78 -3.70
N ASP A 74 -8.21 -3.15 -2.79
CA ASP A 74 -9.33 -2.27 -3.15
C ASP A 74 -8.84 -1.04 -3.92
N ALA A 75 -7.70 -0.45 -3.51
CA ALA A 75 -7.10 0.67 -4.22
C ALA A 75 -6.71 0.27 -5.65
N ILE A 76 -6.05 -0.88 -5.84
CA ILE A 76 -5.67 -1.39 -7.15
C ILE A 76 -6.90 -1.69 -8.01
N ASN A 77 -7.92 -2.33 -7.43
CA ASN A 77 -9.18 -2.59 -8.13
C ASN A 77 -9.87 -1.30 -8.59
N LYS A 78 -9.86 -0.25 -7.77
CA LYS A 78 -10.41 1.05 -8.13
C LYS A 78 -9.67 1.67 -9.31
N LEU A 79 -8.33 1.67 -9.28
CA LEU A 79 -7.51 2.19 -10.38
C LEU A 79 -7.75 1.44 -11.68
N THR A 80 -7.72 0.11 -11.63
CA THR A 80 -7.86 -0.75 -12.80
C THR A 80 -9.28 -0.76 -13.39
N ALA A 81 -10.28 -0.41 -12.60
CA ALA A 81 -11.67 -0.25 -13.05
C ALA A 81 -11.96 1.11 -13.72
N GLY A 82 -10.94 1.98 -13.91
CA GLY A 82 -11.07 3.30 -14.53
C GLY A 82 -11.20 4.46 -13.55
N GLY A 83 -10.98 4.23 -12.25
CA GLY A 83 -10.96 5.29 -11.23
C GLY A 83 -9.60 5.97 -11.04
N GLY A 84 -8.61 5.65 -11.89
CA GLY A 84 -7.25 6.21 -11.78
C GLY A 84 -7.14 7.66 -12.24
N GLU A 85 -7.99 8.07 -13.17
CA GLU A 85 -8.02 9.45 -13.70
C GLU A 85 -8.35 10.51 -12.63
N GLU A 86 -8.85 10.09 -11.46
CA GLU A 86 -9.19 10.97 -10.36
C GLU A 86 -7.97 11.35 -9.51
N TYR A 87 -6.81 10.67 -9.67
CA TYR A 87 -5.66 10.81 -8.80
C TYR A 87 -4.39 11.17 -9.58
N ASP A 88 -3.65 12.13 -9.05
CA ASP A 88 -2.33 12.52 -9.52
C ASP A 88 -1.22 11.66 -8.88
N LEU A 89 -1.43 11.26 -7.63
CA LEU A 89 -0.51 10.40 -6.88
C LEU A 89 -1.27 9.30 -6.14
N ILE A 90 -0.68 8.12 -6.11
CA ILE A 90 -1.14 7.01 -5.29
C ILE A 90 -0.01 6.46 -4.44
N MET A 91 -0.30 6.18 -3.16
CA MET A 91 0.57 5.38 -2.32
C MET A 91 0.12 3.92 -2.40
N THR A 92 1.02 3.02 -2.73
CA THR A 92 0.73 1.59 -2.79
C THR A 92 1.91 0.76 -2.30
N CYS A 93 1.67 -0.53 -2.05
CA CYS A 93 2.73 -1.48 -1.74
C CYS A 93 3.52 -1.84 -3.01
N ASP A 94 4.82 -2.03 -2.86
CA ASP A 94 5.77 -2.45 -3.91
C ASP A 94 5.31 -3.67 -4.70
N ALA A 95 4.68 -4.61 -4.03
CA ALA A 95 4.16 -5.84 -4.62
C ALA A 95 3.14 -5.65 -5.76
N TYR A 96 2.56 -4.47 -5.90
CA TYR A 96 1.61 -4.15 -6.97
C TYR A 96 2.23 -3.39 -8.14
N MET A 97 3.47 -2.89 -7.98
CA MET A 97 4.09 -2.02 -8.97
C MET A 97 4.25 -2.67 -10.35
N GLU A 98 4.67 -3.94 -10.42
CA GLU A 98 4.80 -4.63 -11.70
C GLU A 98 3.49 -4.69 -12.48
N SER A 99 2.39 -5.00 -11.80
CA SER A 99 1.07 -5.07 -12.45
C SER A 99 0.54 -3.69 -12.85
N LEU A 100 0.81 -2.65 -12.06
CA LEU A 100 0.44 -1.28 -12.38
C LEU A 100 1.19 -0.76 -13.61
N ILE A 101 2.50 -1.04 -13.70
CA ILE A 101 3.34 -0.67 -14.84
C ILE A 101 2.90 -1.44 -16.09
N ALA A 102 2.75 -2.75 -15.99
CA ALA A 102 2.34 -3.59 -17.11
C ALA A 102 0.95 -3.25 -17.64
N GLY A 103 0.05 -2.79 -16.77
CA GLY A 103 -1.29 -2.35 -17.12
C GLY A 103 -1.38 -0.91 -17.64
N GLY A 104 -0.28 -0.14 -17.58
CA GLY A 104 -0.27 1.29 -17.98
C GLY A 104 -1.06 2.19 -17.04
N TYR A 105 -1.16 1.83 -15.76
CA TYR A 105 -1.90 2.61 -14.75
C TYR A 105 -1.02 3.63 -14.01
N VAL A 106 0.27 3.62 -14.24
CA VAL A 106 1.24 4.56 -13.69
C VAL A 106 2.17 5.03 -14.79
N GLU A 107 2.60 6.28 -14.70
CA GLU A 107 3.51 6.91 -15.64
C GLU A 107 4.95 6.93 -15.13
N GLU A 108 5.90 7.07 -16.05
CA GLU A 108 7.31 7.21 -15.70
C GLU A 108 7.57 8.58 -15.05
N ILE A 109 8.26 8.56 -13.92
CA ILE A 109 8.64 9.77 -13.17
C ILE A 109 9.96 10.31 -13.74
N ASN A 110 9.97 11.57 -14.15
CA ASN A 110 11.22 12.25 -14.44
C ASN A 110 11.96 12.57 -13.13
N LEU A 111 12.94 11.76 -12.76
CA LEU A 111 13.70 11.90 -11.51
C LEU A 111 14.55 13.18 -11.47
N ASP A 112 14.82 13.85 -12.57
CA ASP A 112 15.48 15.16 -12.58
C ASP A 112 14.61 16.23 -11.88
N ASN A 113 13.29 16.02 -11.88
CA ASN A 113 12.33 16.87 -11.15
C ASN A 113 12.21 16.48 -9.67
N VAL A 114 12.87 15.41 -9.25
CA VAL A 114 12.83 14.89 -7.85
C VAL A 114 14.26 14.80 -7.30
N PRO A 115 14.96 15.94 -7.12
CA PRO A 115 16.40 15.94 -6.77
C PRO A 115 16.69 15.26 -5.43
N ASN A 116 15.74 15.29 -4.48
CA ASN A 116 15.88 14.62 -3.19
C ASN A 116 15.84 13.09 -3.29
N SER A 117 15.46 12.52 -4.43
CA SER A 117 15.52 11.09 -4.70
C SER A 117 16.95 10.54 -4.55
N ALA A 118 17.97 11.37 -4.75
CA ALA A 118 19.37 11.01 -4.55
C ALA A 118 19.73 10.69 -3.07
N ASN A 119 18.90 11.10 -2.11
CA ASN A 119 19.08 10.80 -0.70
C ASN A 119 18.50 9.42 -0.30
N ILE A 120 17.77 8.75 -1.19
CA ILE A 120 17.18 7.45 -0.95
C ILE A 120 18.19 6.36 -1.31
N ASN A 121 18.43 5.43 -0.38
CA ASN A 121 19.31 4.31 -0.61
C ASN A 121 18.79 3.44 -1.76
N ASP A 122 19.69 3.08 -2.69
CA ASP A 122 19.35 2.29 -3.88
C ASP A 122 18.71 0.92 -3.55
N ALA A 123 18.99 0.36 -2.37
CA ALA A 123 18.40 -0.90 -1.92
C ALA A 123 16.87 -0.84 -1.73
N TYR A 124 16.29 0.34 -1.61
CA TYR A 124 14.85 0.52 -1.38
C TYR A 124 14.05 0.80 -2.66
N TRP A 125 14.73 0.94 -3.80
CA TRP A 125 14.07 1.17 -5.08
C TRP A 125 13.60 -0.15 -5.71
N VAL A 126 12.28 -0.36 -5.74
CA VAL A 126 11.68 -1.55 -6.37
C VAL A 126 11.48 -1.34 -7.86
N SER A 127 10.87 -0.23 -8.26
CA SER A 127 10.59 0.11 -9.65
C SER A 127 11.05 1.54 -9.93
N LYS A 128 12.38 1.72 -9.96
CA LYS A 128 13.01 3.04 -10.14
C LYS A 128 12.53 3.67 -11.45
N GLY A 129 12.05 4.91 -11.35
CA GLY A 129 11.45 5.64 -12.47
C GLY A 129 9.93 5.59 -12.51
N TYR A 130 9.27 4.73 -11.75
CA TYR A 130 7.80 4.67 -11.66
C TYR A 130 7.27 4.92 -10.26
N CYS A 131 8.10 4.81 -9.25
CA CYS A 131 7.73 5.13 -7.87
C CYS A 131 8.89 5.78 -7.13
N VAL A 132 8.56 6.46 -6.05
CA VAL A 132 9.52 6.98 -5.07
C VAL A 132 9.26 6.24 -3.74
N PRO A 133 10.25 5.53 -3.18
CA PRO A 133 10.11 4.87 -1.89
C PRO A 133 9.76 5.89 -0.80
N TYR A 134 8.70 5.64 -0.04
CA TYR A 134 8.22 6.53 1.01
C TYR A 134 8.40 5.93 2.40
N LEU A 135 7.89 4.73 2.61
CA LEU A 135 7.98 4.00 3.87
C LEU A 135 8.44 2.57 3.62
N MET A 136 9.09 2.01 4.62
CA MET A 136 9.40 0.60 4.71
C MET A 136 8.92 0.10 6.07
N ASN A 137 8.19 -1.00 6.06
CA ASN A 137 7.69 -1.64 7.28
C ASN A 137 8.41 -2.96 7.51
N TYR A 138 8.69 -3.25 8.76
CA TYR A 138 9.16 -4.55 9.21
C TYR A 138 8.05 -5.27 9.98
N ILE A 139 8.05 -6.59 9.91
CA ILE A 139 7.19 -7.43 10.74
C ILE A 139 8.03 -7.96 11.88
N TYR A 140 7.58 -7.70 13.10
CA TYR A 140 8.23 -8.15 14.31
C TYR A 140 7.38 -9.16 15.06
N VAL A 141 8.06 -10.07 15.73
CA VAL A 141 7.48 -10.83 16.84
C VAL A 141 7.78 -10.05 18.11
N VAL A 142 6.75 -9.65 18.82
CA VAL A 142 6.83 -8.99 20.13
C VAL A 142 6.12 -9.83 21.17
N TYR A 143 6.62 -9.84 22.40
CA TYR A 143 6.06 -10.64 23.48
C TYR A 143 6.10 -9.90 24.80
N ASP A 144 5.17 -10.20 25.67
CA ASP A 144 5.18 -9.72 27.05
C ASP A 144 6.03 -10.65 27.89
N SER A 145 7.23 -10.22 28.24
CA SER A 145 8.20 -11.01 29.02
C SER A 145 7.74 -11.36 30.43
N ALA A 146 6.68 -10.73 30.93
CA ALA A 146 6.09 -11.04 32.23
C ALA A 146 5.05 -12.16 32.17
N THR A 147 4.44 -12.41 31.01
CA THR A 147 3.32 -13.35 30.86
C THR A 147 3.58 -14.45 29.82
N CYS A 148 4.53 -14.25 28.91
CA CYS A 148 4.88 -15.26 27.92
C CYS A 148 5.44 -16.51 28.62
N PRO A 149 4.86 -17.72 28.36
CA PRO A 149 5.24 -18.94 29.10
C PRO A 149 6.61 -19.52 28.71
N ILE A 150 7.19 -19.05 27.59
CA ILE A 150 8.48 -19.51 27.07
C ILE A 150 9.35 -18.31 26.65
N GLU A 151 10.63 -18.51 26.52
CA GLU A 151 11.54 -17.58 25.84
C GLU A 151 11.39 -17.74 24.32
N ILE A 152 11.27 -16.63 23.60
CA ILE A 152 11.14 -16.63 22.15
C ILE A 152 12.48 -16.21 21.55
N THR A 153 13.15 -17.13 20.88
CA THR A 153 14.49 -16.98 20.31
C THR A 153 14.53 -17.18 18.81
N GLY A 154 13.44 -17.63 18.21
CA GLY A 154 13.29 -17.85 16.78
C GLY A 154 11.84 -18.08 16.37
N TYR A 155 11.56 -18.00 15.08
CA TYR A 155 10.20 -18.20 14.56
C TYR A 155 9.61 -19.57 14.92
N ASN A 156 10.46 -20.63 15.02
CA ASN A 156 9.99 -21.96 15.34
C ASN A 156 9.45 -22.11 16.76
N ASP A 157 9.82 -21.21 17.69
CA ASP A 157 9.26 -21.19 19.05
C ASP A 157 7.77 -20.83 19.04
N LEU A 158 7.29 -20.16 17.99
CA LEU A 158 5.87 -19.86 17.80
C LEU A 158 4.99 -21.09 17.60
N LEU A 159 5.61 -22.25 17.33
CA LEU A 159 4.95 -23.55 17.21
C LEU A 159 4.84 -24.29 18.56
N ASP A 160 5.43 -23.77 19.64
CA ASP A 160 5.40 -24.43 20.95
C ASP A 160 3.96 -24.53 21.46
N PRO A 161 3.49 -25.74 21.86
CA PRO A 161 2.15 -25.93 22.41
C PRO A 161 1.82 -25.07 23.64
N ALA A 162 2.84 -24.60 24.39
CA ALA A 162 2.65 -23.69 25.50
C ALA A 162 2.05 -22.33 25.08
N LEU A 163 2.18 -21.98 23.81
CA LEU A 163 1.61 -20.76 23.21
C LEU A 163 0.19 -20.94 22.67
N LYS A 164 -0.44 -22.08 22.92
CA LYS A 164 -1.80 -22.34 22.42
C LYS A 164 -2.79 -21.25 22.86
N GLY A 165 -3.36 -20.53 21.87
CA GLY A 165 -4.25 -19.43 22.13
C GLY A 165 -3.58 -18.19 22.76
N GLN A 166 -2.25 -18.06 22.62
CA GLN A 166 -1.46 -16.98 23.19
C GLN A 166 -0.87 -16.03 22.13
N ILE A 167 -1.17 -16.28 20.85
CA ILE A 167 -0.64 -15.46 19.75
C ILE A 167 -1.76 -14.66 19.11
N SER A 168 -1.53 -13.37 18.91
CA SER A 168 -2.29 -12.54 17.98
C SER A 168 -1.39 -12.12 16.82
N THR A 169 -1.89 -12.14 15.59
CA THR A 169 -1.06 -11.88 14.42
C THR A 169 -1.75 -10.95 13.42
N ILE A 170 -0.96 -10.24 12.64
CA ILE A 170 -1.44 -9.59 11.42
C ILE A 170 -2.06 -10.63 10.49
N ASP A 171 -2.94 -10.17 9.61
CA ASP A 171 -3.58 -11.03 8.62
C ASP A 171 -2.84 -11.00 7.27
N GLY A 172 -3.20 -11.95 6.41
CA GLY A 172 -2.81 -12.00 5.01
C GLY A 172 -1.63 -12.93 4.71
N ALA A 173 -1.80 -13.74 3.68
CA ALA A 173 -0.80 -14.70 3.21
C ALA A 173 0.53 -14.00 2.86
N ARG A 174 0.50 -12.82 2.26
CA ARG A 174 1.67 -12.03 1.89
C ARG A 174 2.57 -11.69 3.08
N ASN A 175 1.98 -11.55 4.27
CA ASN A 175 2.70 -11.24 5.50
C ASN A 175 3.24 -12.50 6.18
N LEU A 176 2.47 -13.58 6.14
CA LEU A 176 2.75 -14.77 6.95
C LEU A 176 3.61 -15.81 6.21
N PHE A 177 3.48 -15.95 4.89
CA PHE A 177 4.33 -16.87 4.11
C PHE A 177 5.82 -16.53 4.19
N PRO A 178 6.25 -15.26 4.03
CA PRO A 178 7.66 -14.90 4.22
C PRO A 178 8.19 -15.28 5.60
N MET A 179 7.40 -15.08 6.66
CA MET A 179 7.78 -15.48 8.01
C MET A 179 8.00 -17.01 8.12
N ALA A 180 7.09 -17.80 7.54
CA ALA A 180 7.21 -19.26 7.54
C ALA A 180 8.39 -19.74 6.69
N LEU A 181 8.63 -19.15 5.53
CA LEU A 181 9.79 -19.46 4.69
C LEU A 181 11.10 -19.19 5.44
N VAL A 182 11.23 -18.03 6.07
CA VAL A 182 12.41 -17.71 6.90
C VAL A 182 12.54 -18.67 8.08
N ALA A 183 11.46 -19.05 8.75
CA ALA A 183 11.46 -20.03 9.83
C ALA A 183 12.01 -21.39 9.39
N LEU A 184 11.83 -21.75 8.12
CA LEU A 184 12.33 -22.98 7.50
C LEU A 184 13.73 -22.82 6.88
N GLY A 185 14.28 -21.61 6.84
CA GLY A 185 15.58 -21.30 6.26
C GLY A 185 15.57 -21.05 4.76
N TYR A 186 14.41 -20.78 4.18
CA TYR A 186 14.21 -20.45 2.77
C TYR A 186 14.26 -18.94 2.50
N ASP A 187 14.36 -18.56 1.23
CA ASP A 187 14.20 -17.18 0.80
C ASP A 187 12.77 -16.71 1.07
N PRO A 188 12.55 -15.56 1.75
CA PRO A 188 11.21 -15.04 2.01
C PRO A 188 10.40 -14.75 0.73
N ASN A 189 11.06 -14.62 -0.41
CA ASN A 189 10.43 -14.41 -1.72
C ASN A 189 10.40 -15.67 -2.59
N SER A 190 10.63 -16.84 -2.00
CA SER A 190 10.60 -18.10 -2.77
C SER A 190 9.26 -18.33 -3.45
N THR A 191 9.32 -18.78 -4.70
CA THR A 191 8.17 -19.22 -5.51
C THR A 191 8.22 -20.72 -5.80
N ASP A 192 9.15 -21.45 -5.18
CA ASP A 192 9.25 -22.92 -5.30
C ASP A 192 8.05 -23.59 -4.65
N GLU A 193 7.36 -24.43 -5.40
CA GLU A 193 6.11 -25.07 -4.94
C GLU A 193 6.34 -26.00 -3.71
N ALA A 194 7.50 -26.64 -3.62
CA ALA A 194 7.80 -27.51 -2.48
C ALA A 194 8.08 -26.69 -1.21
N GLU A 195 8.85 -25.62 -1.31
CA GLU A 195 9.11 -24.70 -0.20
C GLU A 195 7.83 -23.99 0.27
N LEU A 196 6.97 -23.59 -0.65
CA LEU A 196 5.66 -23.01 -0.32
C LEU A 196 4.73 -24.03 0.35
N ALA A 197 4.78 -25.31 -0.04
CA ALA A 197 4.01 -26.35 0.62
C ALA A 197 4.50 -26.58 2.06
N GLU A 198 5.81 -26.60 2.30
CA GLU A 198 6.38 -26.69 3.65
C GLU A 198 6.05 -25.47 4.51
N ALA A 199 6.10 -24.27 3.93
CA ALA A 199 5.69 -23.04 4.59
C ALA A 199 4.20 -23.07 4.98
N TYR A 200 3.34 -23.59 4.11
CA TYR A 200 1.93 -23.80 4.41
C TYR A 200 1.72 -24.75 5.60
N ASP A 201 2.43 -25.89 5.63
CA ASP A 201 2.36 -26.84 6.74
C ASP A 201 2.86 -26.23 8.06
N TRP A 202 3.88 -25.35 7.98
CA TRP A 202 4.35 -24.57 9.13
C TRP A 202 3.26 -23.63 9.64
N LEU A 203 2.60 -22.88 8.72
CA LEU A 203 1.52 -21.97 9.07
C LEU A 203 0.28 -22.68 9.64
N VAL A 204 -0.03 -23.87 9.17
CA VAL A 204 -1.11 -24.70 9.76
C VAL A 204 -0.82 -25.00 11.24
N LYS A 205 0.43 -25.35 11.57
CA LYS A 205 0.85 -25.58 12.97
C LYS A 205 0.85 -24.29 13.77
N PHE A 206 1.37 -23.19 13.20
CA PHE A 206 1.34 -21.87 13.82
C PHE A 206 -0.08 -21.44 14.18
N ASN A 207 -1.03 -21.69 13.29
CA ASN A 207 -2.44 -21.35 13.51
C ASN A 207 -3.08 -22.07 14.70
N GLU A 208 -2.55 -23.20 15.13
CA GLU A 208 -3.04 -23.89 16.36
C GLU A 208 -2.81 -23.05 17.62
N ASN A 209 -1.82 -22.16 17.60
CA ASN A 209 -1.45 -21.26 18.70
C ASN A 209 -2.08 -19.85 18.57
N VAL A 210 -2.66 -19.51 17.41
CA VAL A 210 -3.26 -18.20 17.15
C VAL A 210 -4.62 -18.10 17.83
N ALA A 211 -4.78 -17.04 18.61
CA ALA A 211 -6.05 -16.66 19.25
C ALA A 211 -6.86 -15.69 18.39
N ALA A 212 -6.18 -14.79 17.66
CA ALA A 212 -6.84 -13.76 16.88
C ALA A 212 -5.97 -13.26 15.71
N TYR A 213 -6.63 -12.82 14.67
CA TYR A 213 -6.06 -12.08 13.56
C TYR A 213 -6.45 -10.59 13.65
N GLY A 214 -5.51 -9.71 13.36
CA GLY A 214 -5.69 -8.25 13.50
C GLY A 214 -5.57 -7.75 14.94
N ASN A 215 -5.36 -6.44 15.08
CA ASN A 215 -5.19 -5.74 16.36
C ASN A 215 -4.18 -6.42 17.31
N ALA A 216 -3.11 -6.98 16.74
CA ALA A 216 -2.18 -7.84 17.47
C ALA A 216 -1.50 -7.10 18.64
N GLU A 217 -1.09 -5.85 18.41
CA GLU A 217 -0.49 -4.99 19.43
C GLU A 217 -1.46 -4.65 20.56
N GLN A 218 -2.73 -4.42 20.26
CA GLN A 218 -3.75 -4.12 21.27
C GLN A 218 -4.07 -5.35 22.11
N ASN A 219 -4.16 -6.54 21.47
CA ASN A 219 -4.38 -7.81 22.16
C ASN A 219 -3.22 -8.15 23.09
N LEU A 220 -1.99 -7.78 22.72
CA LEU A 220 -0.81 -7.95 23.57
C LEU A 220 -0.82 -6.97 24.75
N THR A 221 -1.04 -5.68 24.51
CA THR A 221 -0.99 -4.64 25.55
C THR A 221 -2.07 -4.83 26.61
N ASN A 222 -3.28 -5.23 26.21
CA ASN A 222 -4.38 -5.48 27.13
C ASN A 222 -4.30 -6.87 27.82
N GLY A 223 -3.31 -7.71 27.47
CA GLY A 223 -3.07 -9.01 28.08
C GLY A 223 -4.00 -10.13 27.61
N THR A 224 -4.70 -9.95 26.48
CA THR A 224 -5.49 -11.03 25.86
C THR A 224 -4.59 -12.16 25.36
N VAL A 225 -3.42 -11.82 24.86
CA VAL A 225 -2.37 -12.73 24.41
C VAL A 225 -1.02 -12.33 25.01
N SER A 226 -0.05 -13.24 24.96
CA SER A 226 1.31 -12.99 25.43
C SER A 226 2.32 -12.77 24.30
N VAL A 227 1.93 -13.02 23.05
CA VAL A 227 2.77 -12.86 21.85
C VAL A 227 1.96 -12.17 20.76
N ALA A 228 2.60 -11.26 20.03
CA ALA A 228 2.03 -10.64 18.83
C ALA A 228 3.02 -10.68 17.67
N VAL A 229 2.50 -10.94 16.47
CA VAL A 229 3.20 -10.70 15.19
C VAL A 229 2.58 -9.45 14.60
N THR A 230 3.36 -8.39 14.46
CA THR A 230 2.83 -7.07 14.09
C THR A 230 3.88 -6.22 13.36
N TYR A 231 3.45 -5.10 12.79
CA TYR A 231 4.36 -4.16 12.14
C TYR A 231 5.17 -3.35 13.15
N ASP A 232 6.32 -2.86 12.72
CA ASP A 232 7.31 -2.10 13.51
C ASP A 232 6.70 -0.88 14.23
N GLY A 233 5.86 -0.09 13.55
CA GLY A 233 5.15 1.03 14.16
C GLY A 233 4.27 0.60 15.33
N ASN A 234 3.49 -0.47 15.15
CA ASN A 234 2.61 -1.04 16.17
C ASN A 234 3.40 -1.70 17.30
N ALA A 235 4.52 -2.36 16.97
CA ALA A 235 5.44 -2.92 17.96
C ALA A 235 6.01 -1.83 18.86
N SER A 236 6.45 -0.71 18.26
CA SER A 236 6.98 0.45 18.98
C SER A 236 5.94 1.07 19.91
N TRP A 237 4.69 1.20 19.43
CA TRP A 237 3.59 1.66 20.24
C TRP A 237 3.32 0.73 21.42
N ALA A 238 3.25 -0.58 21.19
CA ALA A 238 3.01 -1.54 22.26
C ALA A 238 4.09 -1.52 23.34
N MET A 239 5.36 -1.36 22.95
CA MET A 239 6.49 -1.22 23.87
C MET A 239 6.44 0.09 24.68
N ALA A 240 5.91 1.17 24.09
CA ALA A 240 5.71 2.43 24.81
C ALA A 240 4.58 2.34 25.85
N GLU A 241 3.54 1.55 25.57
CA GLU A 241 2.40 1.33 26.49
C GLU A 241 2.74 0.40 27.65
N LYS A 242 3.71 -0.55 27.47
CA LYS A 242 4.00 -1.55 28.49
C LYS A 242 5.47 -1.99 28.48
N ASP A 243 6.21 -1.65 29.53
CA ASP A 243 7.65 -1.88 29.66
C ASP A 243 8.08 -3.35 29.58
N THR A 244 7.16 -4.28 29.84
CA THR A 244 7.43 -5.73 29.79
C THR A 244 7.39 -6.30 28.38
N ILE A 245 6.87 -5.52 27.40
CA ILE A 245 6.84 -5.94 26.00
C ILE A 245 8.23 -5.78 25.39
N LYS A 246 8.70 -6.83 24.72
CA LYS A 246 10.01 -6.94 24.10
C LYS A 246 9.87 -7.42 22.65
N ILE A 247 10.82 -6.99 21.80
CA ILE A 247 11.01 -7.59 20.48
C ILE A 247 11.78 -8.89 20.65
N ALA A 248 11.36 -9.94 19.98
CA ALA A 248 12.09 -11.20 19.92
C ALA A 248 13.42 -11.00 19.16
N PRO A 249 14.55 -11.58 19.63
CA PRO A 249 15.89 -11.22 19.17
C PRO A 249 16.34 -12.00 17.90
N PHE A 250 15.56 -12.00 16.80
CA PHE A 250 15.89 -12.70 15.55
C PHE A 250 15.37 -11.97 14.32
#